data_671337edbaa8f2ed7740bbb6d2835644
#
_entry.id   671337edbaa8f2ed7740bbb6d2835644
#
_cell.length_a   1.000
_cell.length_b   1.000
_cell.length_c   1.000
_cell.angle_alpha   90.00
_cell.angle_beta   90.00
_cell.angle_gamma   90.00
#
_symmetry.space_group_name_H-M   'P 1'
#
loop_
_entity.id
_entity.type
_entity.pdbx_description
1 polymer ?
#
loop_
_entity_poly.entity_id
_entity_poly.type
_entity_poly.pdbx_seq_one_letter_code
_entity_poly.pdbx_strand_id
1 'polypeptide(L)'
;MSQILLQPANAMITLENVNKWYGQFHVLKNINLTVQPGERIVLCGPSGSGKSTTIRCINHLEEHQQGRIVVDGIELNEDIRNIERVRQEVGMVFQHFNLFPHMTILKNMTIAPMQLLHKSKEEAEKTALELLGRV
;
A
#
# COMPACT_ATOMS: atom_id res chain seq x y z
N MET A 1 6.57 -13.79 30.28
CA MET A 1 7.56 -14.16 29.24
C MET A 1 7.07 -13.64 27.92
N SER A 2 7.64 -12.55 27.45
CA SER A 2 7.36 -12.01 26.11
C SER A 2 7.95 -12.97 25.10
N GLN A 3 7.12 -13.65 24.34
CA GLN A 3 7.57 -14.30 23.11
C GLN A 3 8.01 -13.19 22.17
N ILE A 4 9.31 -13.02 22.04
CA ILE A 4 9.89 -12.31 20.91
C ILE A 4 9.58 -13.22 19.71
N LEU A 5 8.49 -12.89 19.00
CA LEU A 5 8.23 -13.46 17.68
C LEU A 5 9.39 -13.00 16.81
N LEU A 6 10.32 -13.92 16.54
CA LEU A 6 11.38 -13.76 15.56
C LEU A 6 10.69 -13.40 14.24
N GLN A 7 10.79 -12.14 13.86
CA GLN A 7 10.37 -11.72 12.52
C GLN A 7 11.19 -12.56 11.53
N PRO A 8 10.54 -13.19 10.55
CA PRO A 8 11.30 -13.81 9.47
C PRO A 8 12.12 -12.69 8.81
N ALA A 9 13.43 -12.86 8.79
CA ALA A 9 14.42 -11.84 8.44
C ALA A 9 14.27 -11.20 7.04
N ASN A 10 13.22 -11.57 6.27
CA ASN A 10 12.97 -11.16 4.89
C ASN A 10 11.48 -10.97 4.56
N ALA A 11 10.59 -10.71 5.51
CA ALA A 11 9.19 -10.44 5.19
C ALA A 11 9.05 -9.11 4.43
N MET A 12 8.27 -9.10 3.34
CA MET A 12 7.96 -7.89 2.59
C MET A 12 6.95 -7.01 3.32
N ILE A 13 5.95 -7.64 3.96
CA ILE A 13 4.94 -6.91 4.76
C ILE A 13 4.72 -7.67 6.06
N THR A 14 4.68 -6.93 7.15
CA THR A 14 4.33 -7.48 8.47
C THR A 14 3.33 -6.56 9.16
N LEU A 15 2.21 -7.13 9.59
CA LEU A 15 1.23 -6.51 10.46
C LEU A 15 1.26 -7.24 11.81
N GLU A 16 1.43 -6.50 12.89
CA GLU A 16 1.50 -7.04 14.26
C GLU A 16 0.47 -6.35 15.14
N ASN A 17 -0.54 -7.09 15.56
CA ASN A 17 -1.61 -6.62 16.46
C ASN A 17 -2.25 -5.31 15.98
N VAL A 18 -2.47 -5.17 14.69
CA VAL A 18 -2.98 -3.95 14.10
C VAL A 18 -4.46 -3.77 14.44
N ASN A 19 -4.76 -2.61 15.01
CA ASN A 19 -6.11 -2.20 15.37
C ASN A 19 -6.45 -0.86 14.71
N LYS A 20 -7.68 -0.78 14.19
CA LYS A 20 -8.21 0.42 13.53
C LYS A 20 -9.63 0.68 13.98
N TRP A 21 -9.89 1.93 14.32
CA TRP A 21 -11.23 2.43 14.63
C TRP A 21 -11.64 3.57 13.69
N TYR A 22 -12.93 3.60 13.36
CA TYR A 22 -13.61 4.78 12.82
C TYR A 22 -14.53 5.33 13.92
N GLY A 23 -14.09 6.39 14.61
CA GLY A 23 -14.75 6.84 15.82
C GLY A 23 -14.77 5.73 16.89
N GLN A 24 -15.97 5.27 17.26
CA GLN A 24 -16.14 4.16 18.23
C GLN A 24 -16.19 2.76 17.57
N PHE A 25 -16.26 2.71 16.25
CA PHE A 25 -16.39 1.45 15.53
C PHE A 25 -15.02 0.80 15.31
N HIS A 26 -14.78 -0.35 15.97
CA HIS A 26 -13.54 -1.12 15.88
C HIS A 26 -13.57 -2.02 14.64
N VAL A 27 -12.95 -1.57 13.56
CA VAL A 27 -12.95 -2.25 12.25
C VAL A 27 -11.89 -3.34 12.14
N LEU A 28 -10.65 -3.02 12.50
CA LEU A 28 -9.56 -4.02 12.52
C LEU A 28 -9.24 -4.38 13.96
N LYS A 29 -9.25 -5.68 14.25
CA LYS A 29 -9.10 -6.20 15.62
C LYS A 29 -7.93 -7.17 15.69
N ASN A 30 -6.80 -6.69 16.20
CA ASN A 30 -5.57 -7.48 16.38
C ASN A 30 -5.16 -8.24 15.10
N ILE A 31 -5.12 -7.52 13.97
CA ILE A 31 -4.75 -8.13 12.69
C ILE A 31 -3.25 -8.45 12.70
N ASN A 32 -2.94 -9.71 12.42
CA ASN A 32 -1.60 -10.22 12.25
C ASN A 32 -1.48 -10.85 10.88
N LEU A 33 -0.49 -10.41 10.10
CA LEU A 33 -0.25 -10.90 8.75
C LEU A 33 1.24 -10.77 8.44
N THR A 34 1.81 -11.79 7.84
CA THR A 34 3.18 -11.74 7.30
C THR A 34 3.13 -12.16 5.84
N VAL A 35 3.70 -11.35 4.96
CA VAL A 35 3.79 -11.60 3.52
C VAL A 35 5.25 -11.73 3.13
N GLN A 36 5.61 -12.87 2.52
CA GLN A 36 6.96 -13.14 2.06
C GLN A 36 7.20 -12.59 0.64
N PRO A 37 8.46 -12.39 0.23
CA PRO A 37 8.79 -12.04 -1.14
C PRO A 37 8.17 -13.03 -2.15
N GLY A 38 7.51 -12.50 -3.18
CA GLY A 38 6.86 -13.29 -4.23
C GLY A 38 5.54 -13.96 -3.82
N GLU A 39 5.11 -13.83 -2.59
CA GLU A 39 3.86 -14.40 -2.11
C GLU A 39 2.62 -13.65 -2.66
N ARG A 40 1.55 -14.39 -2.87
CA ARG A 40 0.24 -13.85 -3.27
C ARG A 40 -0.78 -14.15 -2.21
N ILE A 41 -1.31 -13.13 -1.59
CA ILE A 41 -2.31 -13.23 -0.51
C ILE A 41 -3.67 -12.79 -1.04
N VAL A 42 -4.70 -13.57 -0.71
CA VAL A 42 -6.10 -13.23 -0.98
C VAL A 42 -6.82 -12.99 0.34
N LEU A 43 -7.37 -11.79 0.51
CA LEU A 43 -8.21 -11.45 1.65
C LEU A 43 -9.67 -11.70 1.30
N CYS A 44 -10.30 -12.67 1.96
CA CYS A 44 -11.70 -13.04 1.77
C CYS A 44 -12.53 -12.69 3.00
N GLY A 45 -13.79 -12.35 2.78
CA GLY A 45 -14.74 -12.07 3.86
C GLY A 45 -15.95 -11.28 3.36
N PRO A 46 -16.99 -11.13 4.19
CA PRO A 46 -18.19 -10.38 3.84
C PRO A 46 -17.89 -8.89 3.65
N SER A 47 -18.84 -8.18 3.00
CA SER A 47 -18.75 -6.72 2.89
C SER A 47 -18.68 -6.07 4.28
N GLY A 48 -17.83 -5.06 4.44
CA GLY A 48 -17.64 -4.38 5.72
C GLY A 48 -16.76 -5.12 6.74
N SER A 49 -16.11 -6.25 6.38
CA SER A 49 -15.22 -6.99 7.28
C SER A 49 -13.81 -6.39 7.46
N GLY A 50 -13.51 -5.24 6.84
CA GLY A 50 -12.24 -4.55 7.01
C GLY A 50 -11.15 -4.90 5.97
N LYS A 51 -11.46 -5.68 4.93
CA LYS A 51 -10.48 -6.06 3.88
C LYS A 51 -9.80 -4.87 3.24
N SER A 52 -10.59 -3.94 2.71
CA SER A 52 -10.08 -2.71 2.07
C SER A 52 -9.37 -1.80 3.06
N THR A 53 -9.85 -1.74 4.31
CA THR A 53 -9.21 -0.98 5.38
C THR A 53 -7.83 -1.54 5.70
N THR A 54 -7.69 -2.87 5.77
CA THR A 54 -6.39 -3.53 5.98
C THR A 54 -5.39 -3.16 4.89
N ILE A 55 -5.80 -3.26 3.62
CA ILE A 55 -4.95 -2.88 2.47
C ILE A 55 -4.56 -1.40 2.52
N ARG A 56 -5.50 -0.52 2.85
CA ARG A 56 -5.25 0.92 2.96
C ARG A 56 -4.36 1.30 4.13
N CYS A 57 -4.31 0.49 5.19
CA CYS A 57 -3.35 0.71 6.27
C CYS A 57 -1.92 0.39 5.85
N ILE A 58 -1.71 -0.58 4.93
CA ILE A 58 -0.36 -0.97 4.48
C ILE A 58 0.36 0.16 3.73
N ASN A 59 -0.36 0.99 2.97
CA ASN A 59 0.21 2.15 2.27
C ASN A 59 -0.11 3.49 2.96
N HIS A 60 -0.60 3.43 4.20
CA HIS A 60 -0.97 4.59 5.01
C HIS A 60 -2.01 5.54 4.34
N LEU A 61 -2.90 4.99 3.49
CA LEU A 61 -4.11 5.72 3.07
C LEU A 61 -5.15 5.78 4.19
N GLU A 62 -5.08 4.83 5.11
CA GLU A 62 -5.80 4.82 6.38
C GLU A 62 -4.79 4.63 7.52
N GLU A 63 -4.93 5.42 8.55
CA GLU A 63 -4.06 5.36 9.73
C GLU A 63 -4.59 4.31 10.71
N HIS A 64 -3.73 3.40 11.15
CA HIS A 64 -4.03 2.49 12.25
C HIS A 64 -3.71 3.16 13.59
N GLN A 65 -4.46 2.84 14.64
CA GLN A 65 -4.27 3.46 15.94
C GLN A 65 -3.41 2.63 16.90
N GLN A 66 -3.35 1.32 16.70
CA GLN A 66 -2.53 0.42 17.52
C GLN A 66 -1.90 -0.67 16.66
N GLY A 67 -0.80 -1.22 17.15
CA GLY A 67 -0.05 -2.24 16.47
C GLY A 67 1.08 -1.67 15.65
N ARG A 68 1.66 -2.52 14.81
CA ARG A 68 2.85 -2.19 14.02
C ARG A 68 2.67 -2.69 12.59
N ILE A 69 3.04 -1.86 11.64
CA ILE A 69 3.09 -2.23 10.22
C ILE A 69 4.49 -1.94 9.70
N VAL A 70 5.10 -2.94 9.09
CA VAL A 70 6.42 -2.83 8.43
C VAL A 70 6.26 -3.25 6.98
N VAL A 71 6.78 -2.44 6.07
CA VAL A 71 6.77 -2.69 4.63
C VAL A 71 8.20 -2.55 4.11
N ASP A 72 8.74 -3.61 3.55
CA ASP A 72 10.13 -3.67 3.07
C ASP A 72 11.16 -3.10 4.08
N GLY A 73 11.04 -3.53 5.35
CA GLY A 73 11.89 -3.06 6.45
C GLY A 73 11.62 -1.64 6.93
N ILE A 74 10.64 -0.93 6.35
CA ILE A 74 10.26 0.43 6.73
C ILE A 74 9.04 0.36 7.64
N GLU A 75 9.17 0.81 8.88
CA GLU A 75 8.04 0.90 9.81
C GLU A 75 7.17 2.12 9.50
N LEU A 76 5.86 1.88 9.35
CA LEU A 76 4.86 2.93 9.24
C LEU A 76 4.61 3.55 10.61
N ASN A 77 5.06 4.77 10.77
CA ASN A 77 4.87 5.62 11.94
C ASN A 77 4.45 7.04 11.48
N GLU A 78 4.44 8.00 12.38
CA GLU A 78 4.10 9.39 12.08
C GLU A 78 5.17 10.14 11.24
N ASP A 79 6.33 9.52 10.96
CA ASP A 79 7.37 10.14 10.12
C ASP A 79 6.93 10.14 8.65
N ILE A 80 6.66 11.33 8.13
CA ILE A 80 6.23 11.55 6.74
C ILE A 80 7.20 10.93 5.74
N ARG A 81 8.50 10.94 6.02
CA ARG A 81 9.53 10.36 5.13
C ARG A 81 9.35 8.85 4.98
N ASN A 82 9.00 8.15 6.05
CA ASN A 82 8.71 6.72 6.01
C ASN A 82 7.44 6.43 5.22
N ILE A 83 6.41 7.25 5.40
CA ILE A 83 5.15 7.13 4.65
C ILE A 83 5.40 7.33 3.15
N GLU A 84 6.15 8.35 2.76
CA GLU A 84 6.47 8.62 1.36
C GLU A 84 7.28 7.48 0.73
N ARG A 85 8.28 6.94 1.44
CA ARG A 85 9.06 5.79 0.98
C ARG A 85 8.19 4.56 0.76
N VAL A 86 7.35 4.21 1.73
CA VAL A 86 6.42 3.08 1.59
C VAL A 86 5.47 3.28 0.41
N ARG A 87 4.94 4.49 0.19
CA ARG A 87 4.07 4.79 -0.95
C ARG A 87 4.77 4.70 -2.31
N GLN A 88 6.09 4.88 -2.36
CA GLN A 88 6.87 4.66 -3.57
C GLN A 88 7.06 3.17 -3.89
N GLU A 89 7.14 2.32 -2.85
CA GLU A 89 7.31 0.87 -2.98
C GLU A 89 5.99 0.12 -3.19
N VAL A 90 4.88 0.65 -2.66
CA VAL A 90 3.57 -0.01 -2.68
C VAL A 90 2.68 0.58 -3.77
N GLY A 91 2.51 -0.14 -4.86
CA GLY A 91 1.47 0.17 -5.86
C GLY A 91 0.09 -0.28 -5.39
N MET A 92 -0.95 0.51 -5.64
CA MET A 92 -2.33 0.17 -5.33
C MET A 92 -3.22 0.31 -6.56
N VAL A 93 -4.00 -0.73 -6.82
CA VAL A 93 -5.08 -0.70 -7.83
C VAL A 93 -6.41 -0.53 -7.10
N PHE A 94 -7.10 0.56 -7.36
CA PHE A 94 -8.39 0.86 -6.74
C PHE A 94 -9.54 0.18 -7.49
N GLN A 95 -10.64 -0.05 -6.78
CA GLN A 95 -11.86 -0.60 -7.36
C GLN A 95 -12.48 0.37 -8.39
N HIS A 96 -12.35 1.66 -8.18
CA HIS A 96 -12.70 2.71 -9.14
C HIS A 96 -11.45 3.18 -9.87
N PHE A 97 -11.59 3.68 -11.08
CA PHE A 97 -10.44 4.03 -11.94
C PHE A 97 -9.54 5.13 -11.35
N ASN A 98 -10.08 6.03 -10.54
CA ASN A 98 -9.36 7.11 -9.83
C ASN A 98 -8.43 7.93 -10.75
N LEU A 99 -8.86 8.14 -11.98
CA LEU A 99 -8.15 9.00 -12.92
C LEU A 99 -8.46 10.47 -12.65
N PHE A 100 -7.50 11.34 -12.89
CA PHE A 100 -7.73 12.77 -12.92
C PHE A 100 -8.57 13.13 -14.16
N PRO A 101 -9.84 13.55 -14.00
CA PRO A 101 -10.76 13.71 -15.15
C PRO A 101 -10.38 14.87 -16.08
N HIS A 102 -9.59 15.83 -15.58
CA HIS A 102 -9.09 16.97 -16.33
C HIS A 102 -7.80 16.69 -17.12
N MET A 103 -7.31 15.44 -17.08
CA MET A 103 -6.08 15.01 -17.76
C MET A 103 -6.38 13.90 -18.76
N THR A 104 -5.60 13.85 -19.84
CA THR A 104 -5.62 12.72 -20.77
C THR A 104 -5.15 11.44 -20.08
N ILE A 105 -5.47 10.28 -20.67
CA ILE A 105 -4.98 8.98 -20.15
C ILE A 105 -3.46 8.96 -20.12
N LEU A 106 -2.80 9.40 -21.20
CA LEU A 106 -1.35 9.47 -21.24
C LEU A 106 -0.77 10.33 -20.12
N LYS A 107 -1.37 11.47 -19.81
CA LYS A 107 -0.93 12.35 -18.74
C LYS A 107 -1.16 11.73 -17.36
N ASN A 108 -2.29 11.03 -17.14
CA ASN A 108 -2.54 10.26 -15.93
C ASN A 108 -1.47 9.18 -15.70
N MET A 109 -0.98 8.54 -16.76
CA MET A 109 0.03 7.50 -16.67
C MET A 109 1.45 8.05 -16.47
N THR A 110 1.74 9.25 -16.96
CA THR A 110 3.10 9.80 -16.97
C THR A 110 3.42 10.73 -15.81
N ILE A 111 2.41 11.34 -15.18
CA ILE A 111 2.62 12.35 -14.15
C ILE A 111 3.40 11.81 -12.93
N ALA A 112 3.02 10.66 -12.40
CA ALA A 112 3.67 10.08 -11.24
C ALA A 112 5.12 9.60 -11.55
N PRO A 113 5.39 8.86 -12.62
CA PRO A 113 6.77 8.53 -13.02
C PRO A 113 7.68 9.74 -13.20
N MET A 114 7.16 10.83 -13.74
CA MET A 114 7.94 12.07 -13.94
C MET A 114 8.20 12.80 -12.63
N GLN A 115 7.21 12.92 -11.76
CA GLN A 115 7.31 13.71 -10.53
C GLN A 115 7.98 12.94 -9.38
N LEU A 116 7.68 11.66 -9.24
CA LEU A 116 8.14 10.86 -8.09
C LEU A 116 9.40 10.05 -8.40
N LEU A 117 9.51 9.53 -9.62
CA LEU A 117 10.66 8.71 -10.05
C LEU A 117 11.66 9.49 -10.90
N HIS A 118 11.42 10.79 -11.11
CA HIS A 118 12.29 11.69 -11.88
C HIS A 118 12.61 11.19 -13.30
N LYS A 119 11.70 10.40 -13.90
CA LYS A 119 11.86 9.94 -15.29
C LYS A 119 11.67 11.09 -16.25
N SER A 120 12.40 11.04 -17.37
CA SER A 120 12.18 11.99 -18.46
C SER A 120 10.78 11.81 -19.07
N LYS A 121 10.27 12.85 -19.72
CA LYS A 121 8.97 12.78 -20.40
C LYS A 121 8.95 11.68 -21.46
N GLU A 122 10.02 11.56 -22.23
CA GLU A 122 10.16 10.56 -23.30
C GLU A 122 10.14 9.14 -22.77
N GLU A 123 10.85 8.87 -21.66
CA GLU A 123 10.84 7.55 -21.01
C GLU A 123 9.46 7.21 -20.42
N ALA A 124 8.81 8.18 -19.76
CA ALA A 124 7.50 7.98 -19.17
C ALA A 124 6.43 7.73 -20.24
N GLU A 125 6.42 8.52 -21.33
CA GLU A 125 5.50 8.35 -22.45
C GLU A 125 5.74 7.03 -23.18
N LYS A 126 6.99 6.65 -23.43
CA LYS A 126 7.34 5.37 -24.05
C LYS A 126 6.78 4.20 -23.22
N THR A 127 7.04 4.19 -21.92
CA THR A 127 6.53 3.14 -21.02
C THR A 127 5.00 3.12 -21.01
N ALA A 128 4.35 4.28 -20.95
CA ALA A 128 2.89 4.38 -20.97
C ALA A 128 2.29 3.83 -22.28
N LEU A 129 2.86 4.15 -23.42
CA LEU A 129 2.40 3.65 -24.72
C LEU A 129 2.63 2.15 -24.89
N GLU A 130 3.75 1.62 -24.39
CA GLU A 130 4.00 0.17 -24.36
C GLU A 130 2.97 -0.57 -23.50
N LEU A 131 2.60 -0.03 -22.35
CA LEU A 131 1.59 -0.62 -21.46
C LEU A 131 0.19 -0.54 -22.08
N LEU A 132 -0.17 0.58 -22.70
CA LEU A 132 -1.44 0.74 -23.42
C LEU A 132 -1.55 -0.23 -24.61
N GLY A 133 -0.44 -0.52 -25.28
CA GLY A 133 -0.40 -1.49 -26.38
C GLY A 133 -0.65 -2.95 -25.94
N ARG A 134 -0.52 -3.25 -24.65
CA ARG A 134 -0.81 -4.59 -24.09
C ARG A 134 -2.29 -4.82 -23.79
N VAL A 135 -3.08 -3.79 -23.69
CA VAL A 135 -4.50 -3.82 -23.32
C VAL A 135 -5.37 -3.26 -24.42
#